data_54756a725e92268219409c42b45ad63f
#
_entry.id   54756a725e92268219409c42b45ad63f
#
_cell.length_a   1.000
_cell.length_b   1.000
_cell.length_c   1.000
_cell.angle_alpha   90.00
_cell.angle_beta   90.00
_cell.angle_gamma   90.00
#
_symmetry.space_group_name_H-M   'P 1'
#
loop_
_entity.id
_entity.type
_entity.pdbx_description
1 polymer ?
#
loop_
_entity_poly.entity_id
_entity_poly.type
_entity_poly.pdbx_seq_one_letter_code
_entity_poly.pdbx_strand_id
1 'polypeptide(L)'
;MVLDLLQVGAAQPDAATAEAAARYALGLSGVFTLLFIMLGPLKLLAPYAQATAALPNADARRLALNVVALATLSLVFGGFIGSGLLEKWRITTEVLEIAGGLIFLIVALRSIMQQYEQPRAAPVQPAAPPKAAALVFPLVLTPYGIAAVILLLSLSGDGTRTLWLIAVILVVMLLNLLAMIYAQAIMRKLALPLRILGAILGVLQVALALQIMVGGRRGLGAL
;
A
#
# COMPACT_ATOMS: atom_id res chain seq x y z
N MET A 1 5.94 -46.11 -31.32
CA MET A 1 4.92 -46.32 -30.28
C MET A 1 5.39 -45.97 -28.85
N VAL A 2 6.59 -45.42 -28.64
CA VAL A 2 7.08 -44.96 -27.34
C VAL A 2 7.39 -43.46 -27.37
N LEU A 3 7.46 -42.84 -28.55
CA LEU A 3 7.71 -41.40 -28.73
C LEU A 3 6.45 -40.54 -28.72
N ASP A 4 5.23 -41.14 -28.82
CA ASP A 4 3.95 -40.39 -28.77
C ASP A 4 3.42 -40.15 -27.34
N LEU A 5 4.02 -40.80 -26.33
CA LEU A 5 3.61 -40.63 -24.93
C LEU A 5 4.34 -39.50 -24.21
N LEU A 6 5.34 -38.85 -24.83
CA LEU A 6 6.06 -37.70 -24.27
C LEU A 6 5.56 -36.34 -24.77
N GLN A 7 4.54 -36.35 -25.62
CA GLN A 7 3.80 -35.11 -26.02
C GLN A 7 2.48 -34.92 -25.28
N VAL A 8 2.36 -35.47 -24.07
CA VAL A 8 1.27 -35.03 -23.18
C VAL A 8 1.55 -33.61 -22.74
N GLY A 9 1.13 -32.71 -23.61
CA GLY A 9 0.48 -31.46 -23.26
C GLY A 9 1.21 -30.63 -22.22
N ALA A 10 2.24 -29.86 -22.63
CA ALA A 10 2.29 -28.49 -22.16
C ALA A 10 1.02 -27.82 -22.72
N ALA A 11 -0.07 -27.88 -21.97
CA ALA A 11 -1.28 -27.12 -22.29
C ALA A 11 -0.84 -25.67 -22.41
N GLN A 12 -0.84 -25.15 -23.64
CA GLN A 12 -0.68 -23.72 -23.83
C GLN A 12 -1.81 -23.08 -23.01
N PRO A 13 -1.50 -22.13 -22.12
CA PRO A 13 -2.54 -21.45 -21.36
C PRO A 13 -3.54 -20.89 -22.36
N ASP A 14 -4.80 -21.24 -22.21
CA ASP A 14 -5.89 -20.71 -23.03
C ASP A 14 -5.75 -19.21 -23.14
N ALA A 15 -6.09 -18.63 -24.31
CA ALA A 15 -5.98 -17.20 -24.54
C ALA A 15 -6.65 -16.37 -23.41
N ALA A 16 -7.70 -16.91 -22.78
CA ALA A 16 -8.37 -16.32 -21.61
C ALA A 16 -7.49 -16.29 -20.37
N THR A 17 -6.68 -17.36 -20.10
CA THR A 17 -5.75 -17.40 -18.97
C THR A 17 -4.51 -16.55 -19.22
N ALA A 18 -4.04 -16.47 -20.47
CA ALA A 18 -2.96 -15.56 -20.86
C ALA A 18 -3.41 -14.09 -20.78
N GLU A 19 -4.65 -13.79 -21.17
CA GLU A 19 -5.23 -12.45 -21.08
C GLU A 19 -5.55 -12.06 -19.63
N ALA A 20 -5.98 -12.99 -18.79
CA ALA A 20 -6.10 -12.78 -17.35
C ALA A 20 -4.74 -12.54 -16.71
N ALA A 21 -3.72 -13.34 -17.01
CA ALA A 21 -2.35 -13.12 -16.55
C ALA A 21 -1.77 -11.80 -17.06
N ALA A 22 -2.08 -11.38 -18.29
CA ALA A 22 -1.68 -10.08 -18.82
C ALA A 22 -2.41 -8.91 -18.16
N ARG A 23 -3.67 -9.08 -17.75
CA ARG A 23 -4.42 -8.09 -16.96
C ARG A 23 -3.87 -7.96 -15.54
N TYR A 24 -3.37 -9.04 -14.96
CA TYR A 24 -2.70 -9.04 -13.65
C TYR A 24 -1.21 -8.69 -13.72
N ALA A 25 -0.60 -8.73 -14.88
CA ALA A 25 0.72 -8.17 -15.09
C ALA A 25 0.66 -6.64 -15.09
N LEU A 26 0.33 -6.05 -13.93
CA LEU A 26 0.55 -4.63 -13.71
C LEU A 26 2.01 -4.36 -14.09
N GLY A 27 2.21 -3.59 -15.17
CA GLY A 27 3.53 -3.11 -15.51
C GLY A 27 4.14 -2.36 -14.32
N LEU A 28 5.44 -2.15 -14.32
CA LEU A 28 6.16 -1.45 -13.24
C LEU A 28 5.49 -0.13 -12.84
N SER A 29 4.98 0.63 -13.80
CA SER A 29 4.23 1.87 -13.57
C SER A 29 2.92 1.65 -12.81
N GLY A 30 2.21 0.57 -13.11
CA GLY A 30 0.97 0.21 -12.41
C GLY A 30 1.22 -0.19 -10.96
N VAL A 31 2.24 -1.01 -10.72
CA VAL A 31 2.68 -1.39 -9.36
C VAL A 31 3.11 -0.15 -8.56
N PHE A 32 3.92 0.72 -9.17
CA PHE A 32 4.33 1.97 -8.54
C PHE A 32 3.11 2.84 -8.18
N THR A 33 2.19 3.04 -9.13
CA THR A 33 0.99 3.87 -8.91
C THR A 33 0.13 3.29 -7.79
N LEU A 34 -0.10 1.98 -7.77
CA LEU A 34 -0.85 1.29 -6.73
C LEU A 34 -0.21 1.51 -5.35
N LEU A 35 1.08 1.22 -5.22
CA LEU A 35 1.81 1.38 -3.96
C LEU A 35 1.92 2.86 -3.54
N PHE A 36 2.08 3.78 -4.49
CA PHE A 36 2.10 5.21 -4.23
C PHE A 36 0.75 5.71 -3.68
N ILE A 37 -0.37 5.23 -4.18
CA ILE A 37 -1.70 5.58 -3.67
C ILE A 37 -1.94 4.95 -2.29
N MET A 38 -1.54 3.68 -2.10
CA MET A 38 -1.79 2.94 -0.87
C MET A 38 -0.84 3.28 0.28
N LEU A 39 0.45 3.43 -0.01
CA LEU A 39 1.52 3.66 0.97
C LEU A 39 2.17 5.03 0.84
N GLY A 40 1.77 5.83 -0.15
CA GLY A 40 2.50 7.02 -0.56
C GLY A 40 2.40 8.21 0.38
N PRO A 41 3.20 9.26 0.06
CA PRO A 41 3.52 10.35 0.97
C PRO A 41 2.37 11.30 1.27
N LEU A 42 1.40 11.43 0.37
CA LEU A 42 0.37 12.46 0.49
C LEU A 42 -0.48 12.34 1.76
N LYS A 43 -0.79 11.11 2.15
CA LYS A 43 -1.56 10.82 3.38
C LYS A 43 -0.76 11.07 4.66
N LEU A 44 0.59 11.08 4.58
CA LEU A 44 1.46 11.22 5.75
C LEU A 44 1.72 12.67 6.12
N LEU A 45 1.66 13.60 5.16
CA LEU A 45 2.07 14.99 5.33
C LEU A 45 1.35 15.67 6.50
N ALA A 46 0.02 15.68 6.50
CA ALA A 46 -0.75 16.39 7.51
C ALA A 46 -0.63 15.73 8.91
N PRO A 47 -0.84 14.41 9.09
CA PRO A 47 -0.69 13.78 10.39
C PRO A 47 0.73 13.88 10.97
N TYR A 48 1.75 13.72 10.11
CA TYR A 48 3.12 13.84 10.56
C TYR A 48 3.51 15.26 10.95
N ALA A 49 3.10 16.26 10.15
CA ALA A 49 3.31 17.66 10.48
C ALA A 49 2.66 18.04 11.82
N GLN A 50 1.44 17.55 12.08
CA GLN A 50 0.75 17.77 13.36
C GLN A 50 1.48 17.08 14.52
N ALA A 51 1.86 15.81 14.36
CA ALA A 51 2.55 15.04 15.39
C ALA A 51 3.92 15.62 15.77
N THR A 52 4.57 16.32 14.83
CA THR A 52 5.93 16.88 15.03
C THR A 52 5.94 18.40 15.19
N ALA A 53 4.77 19.04 15.31
CA ALA A 53 4.66 20.51 15.37
C ALA A 53 5.45 21.14 16.53
N ALA A 54 5.54 20.44 17.67
CA ALA A 54 6.26 20.90 18.86
C ALA A 54 7.74 20.41 18.93
N LEU A 55 8.19 19.61 17.96
CA LEU A 55 9.54 19.04 17.97
C LEU A 55 10.55 19.95 17.25
N PRO A 56 11.79 20.02 17.74
CA PRO A 56 12.90 20.59 16.96
C PRO A 56 13.07 19.86 15.63
N ASN A 57 13.47 20.58 14.58
CA ASN A 57 13.65 20.01 13.24
C ASN A 57 14.59 18.80 13.20
N ALA A 58 15.64 18.79 14.04
CA ALA A 58 16.57 17.68 14.12
C ALA A 58 15.89 16.41 14.65
N ASP A 59 15.09 16.53 15.69
CA ASP A 59 14.37 15.41 16.31
C ASP A 59 13.25 14.89 15.42
N ALA A 60 12.53 15.79 14.74
CA ALA A 60 11.55 15.42 13.73
C ALA A 60 12.19 14.60 12.58
N ARG A 61 13.36 15.02 12.07
CA ARG A 61 14.08 14.27 11.02
C ARG A 61 14.56 12.90 11.50
N ARG A 62 15.08 12.80 12.73
CA ARG A 62 15.48 11.51 13.32
C ARG A 62 14.27 10.59 13.47
N LEU A 63 13.14 11.16 13.91
CA LEU A 63 11.88 10.41 14.02
C LEU A 63 11.42 9.90 12.64
N ALA A 64 11.49 10.73 11.59
CA ALA A 64 11.16 10.33 10.23
C ALA A 64 12.00 9.15 9.75
N LEU A 65 13.33 9.22 9.95
CA LEU A 65 14.26 8.14 9.59
C LEU A 65 13.90 6.84 10.31
N ASN A 66 13.68 6.90 11.62
CA ASN A 66 13.33 5.72 12.44
C ASN A 66 11.99 5.13 12.00
N VAL A 67 10.99 5.98 11.74
CA VAL A 67 9.66 5.55 11.29
C VAL A 67 9.75 4.86 9.92
N VAL A 68 10.44 5.47 8.96
CA VAL A 68 10.55 4.91 7.62
C VAL A 68 11.39 3.64 7.61
N ALA A 69 12.51 3.60 8.35
CA ALA A 69 13.34 2.41 8.46
C ALA A 69 12.56 1.24 9.07
N LEU A 70 11.85 1.48 10.18
CA LEU A 70 11.04 0.45 10.84
C LEU A 70 9.86 0.03 9.96
N ALA A 71 9.20 0.97 9.28
CA ALA A 71 8.11 0.68 8.35
C ALA A 71 8.59 -0.15 7.17
N THR A 72 9.71 0.21 6.55
CA THR A 72 10.27 -0.53 5.41
C THR A 72 10.64 -1.95 5.81
N LEU A 73 11.32 -2.11 6.94
CA LEU A 73 11.69 -3.42 7.46
C LEU A 73 10.43 -4.27 7.70
N SER A 74 9.46 -3.72 8.44
CA SER A 74 8.20 -4.41 8.75
C SER A 74 7.40 -4.77 7.49
N LEU A 75 7.39 -3.90 6.47
CA LEU A 75 6.66 -4.12 5.22
C LEU A 75 7.30 -5.25 4.41
N VAL A 76 8.62 -5.24 4.27
CA VAL A 76 9.35 -6.26 3.53
C VAL A 76 9.23 -7.62 4.22
N PHE A 77 9.54 -7.68 5.52
CA PHE A 77 9.42 -8.93 6.29
C PHE A 77 7.97 -9.41 6.35
N GLY A 78 7.02 -8.53 6.67
CA GLY A 78 5.60 -8.86 6.71
C GLY A 78 5.07 -9.32 5.36
N GLY A 79 5.55 -8.73 4.27
CA GLY A 79 5.21 -9.13 2.92
C GLY A 79 5.68 -10.56 2.60
N PHE A 80 6.93 -10.90 2.89
CA PHE A 80 7.45 -12.26 2.68
C PHE A 80 6.79 -13.29 3.60
N ILE A 81 6.62 -12.98 4.88
CA ILE A 81 5.93 -13.87 5.82
C ILE A 81 4.48 -14.07 5.36
N GLY A 82 3.80 -12.98 4.98
CA GLY A 82 2.41 -13.03 4.52
C GLY A 82 2.24 -13.85 3.25
N SER A 83 3.12 -13.69 2.25
CA SER A 83 3.05 -14.49 1.02
C SER A 83 3.29 -15.98 1.31
N GLY A 84 4.24 -16.34 2.17
CA GLY A 84 4.45 -17.73 2.60
C GLY A 84 3.27 -18.32 3.40
N LEU A 85 2.58 -17.50 4.21
CA LEU A 85 1.37 -17.93 4.92
C LEU A 85 0.19 -18.15 3.97
N LEU A 86 0.02 -17.30 2.96
CA LEU A 86 -1.01 -17.51 1.93
C LEU A 86 -0.85 -18.86 1.25
N GLU A 87 0.38 -19.18 0.83
CA GLU A 87 0.70 -20.46 0.20
C GLU A 87 0.43 -21.63 1.15
N LYS A 88 0.92 -21.55 2.38
CA LYS A 88 0.75 -22.60 3.40
C LYS A 88 -0.72 -22.87 3.74
N TRP A 89 -1.53 -21.81 3.84
CA TRP A 89 -2.96 -21.94 4.16
C TRP A 89 -3.83 -22.10 2.92
N ARG A 90 -3.24 -22.16 1.74
CA ARG A 90 -3.94 -22.26 0.46
C ARG A 90 -4.98 -21.16 0.27
N ILE A 91 -4.70 -19.96 0.78
CA ILE A 91 -5.52 -18.78 0.54
C ILE A 91 -5.23 -18.29 -0.86
N THR A 92 -6.24 -18.29 -1.71
CA THR A 92 -6.08 -17.83 -3.09
C THR A 92 -5.92 -16.31 -3.16
N THR A 93 -5.28 -15.85 -4.20
CA THR A 93 -5.05 -14.41 -4.43
C THR A 93 -6.35 -13.64 -4.57
N GLU A 94 -7.39 -14.27 -5.14
CA GLU A 94 -8.71 -13.69 -5.33
C GLU A 94 -9.40 -13.40 -3.99
N VAL A 95 -9.28 -14.32 -3.03
CA VAL A 95 -9.81 -14.11 -1.66
C VAL A 95 -9.07 -12.99 -0.97
N LEU A 96 -7.74 -12.92 -1.13
CA LEU A 96 -6.94 -11.82 -0.58
C LEU A 96 -7.30 -10.47 -1.22
N GLU A 97 -7.55 -10.43 -2.54
CA GLU A 97 -8.01 -9.23 -3.23
C GLU A 97 -9.33 -8.72 -2.67
N ILE A 98 -10.31 -9.61 -2.46
CA ILE A 98 -11.61 -9.24 -1.88
C ILE A 98 -11.42 -8.72 -0.46
N ALA A 99 -10.67 -9.43 0.39
CA ALA A 99 -10.45 -9.04 1.77
C ALA A 99 -9.66 -7.72 1.87
N GLY A 100 -8.57 -7.60 1.12
CA GLY A 100 -7.76 -6.38 1.05
C GLY A 100 -8.54 -5.19 0.48
N GLY A 101 -9.32 -5.42 -0.57
CA GLY A 101 -10.19 -4.41 -1.18
C GLY A 101 -11.28 -3.93 -0.22
N LEU A 102 -11.87 -4.83 0.57
CA LEU A 102 -12.87 -4.47 1.60
C LEU A 102 -12.25 -3.61 2.71
N ILE A 103 -11.10 -4.00 3.23
CA ILE A 103 -10.38 -3.20 4.23
C ILE A 103 -10.02 -1.82 3.66
N PHE A 104 -9.55 -1.79 2.41
CA PHE A 104 -9.20 -0.54 1.72
C PHE A 104 -10.42 0.36 1.53
N LEU A 105 -11.58 -0.20 1.14
CA LEU A 105 -12.84 0.52 1.01
C LEU A 105 -13.26 1.17 2.33
N ILE A 106 -13.24 0.42 3.43
CA ILE A 106 -13.60 0.93 4.76
C ILE A 106 -12.69 2.10 5.16
N VAL A 107 -11.38 1.97 4.93
CA VAL A 107 -10.41 3.03 5.28
C VAL A 107 -10.58 4.24 4.38
N ALA A 108 -10.79 4.05 3.08
CA ALA A 108 -11.03 5.14 2.13
C ALA A 108 -12.30 5.93 2.48
N LEU A 109 -13.40 5.24 2.79
CA LEU A 109 -14.65 5.87 3.24
C LEU A 109 -14.45 6.65 4.54
N ARG A 110 -13.75 6.09 5.54
CA ARG A 110 -13.42 6.80 6.78
C ARG A 110 -12.58 8.04 6.50
N SER A 111 -11.60 7.97 5.61
CA SER A 111 -10.76 9.11 5.24
C SER A 111 -11.57 10.25 4.62
N ILE A 112 -12.56 9.91 3.78
CA ILE A 112 -13.48 10.90 3.21
C ILE A 112 -14.35 11.51 4.31
N MET A 113 -14.98 10.69 5.16
CA MET A 113 -15.86 11.18 6.23
C MET A 113 -15.15 12.12 7.20
N GLN A 114 -13.90 11.80 7.57
CA GLN A 114 -13.08 12.67 8.43
C GLN A 114 -12.81 14.05 7.84
N GLN A 115 -12.88 14.22 6.52
CA GLN A 115 -12.73 15.53 5.88
C GLN A 115 -13.95 16.43 6.07
N TYR A 116 -15.12 15.85 6.33
CA TYR A 116 -16.36 16.57 6.62
C TYR A 116 -16.58 16.80 8.13
N GLU A 117 -15.88 16.04 8.98
CA GLU A 117 -15.90 16.28 10.41
C GLU A 117 -15.13 17.58 10.70
N GLN A 118 -15.76 18.49 11.44
CA GLN A 118 -15.07 19.69 11.92
C GLN A 118 -13.88 19.26 12.78
N PRO A 119 -12.73 19.96 12.68
CA PRO A 119 -11.60 19.66 13.55
C PRO A 119 -12.07 19.77 15.00
N ARG A 120 -12.30 18.65 15.65
CA ARG A 120 -12.42 18.64 17.10
C ARG A 120 -11.12 19.23 17.62
N ALA A 121 -11.23 20.36 18.30
CA ALA A 121 -10.11 20.88 19.07
C ALA A 121 -9.65 19.76 20.00
N ALA A 122 -8.58 19.09 19.59
CA ALA A 122 -7.95 18.10 20.45
C ALA A 122 -7.57 18.83 21.74
N PRO A 123 -7.88 18.29 22.93
CA PRO A 123 -7.39 18.86 24.17
C PRO A 123 -5.88 19.04 24.01
N VAL A 124 -5.41 20.27 24.23
CA VAL A 124 -3.98 20.61 24.28
C VAL A 124 -3.42 19.97 25.56
N GLN A 125 -3.25 18.67 25.55
CA GLN A 125 -2.37 18.02 26.50
C GLN A 125 -0.96 18.13 25.94
N PRO A 126 0.04 18.50 26.73
CA PRO A 126 1.44 18.39 26.34
C PRO A 126 1.73 16.92 26.13
N ALA A 127 1.53 16.47 24.90
CA ALA A 127 1.79 15.08 24.54
C ALA A 127 3.28 14.84 24.60
N ALA A 128 3.70 13.80 25.31
CA ALA A 128 5.04 13.28 25.20
C ALA A 128 5.41 13.09 23.73
N PRO A 129 6.68 13.27 23.34
CA PRO A 129 7.09 13.14 21.94
C PRO A 129 6.61 11.80 21.36
N PRO A 130 6.03 11.79 20.16
CA PRO A 130 5.43 10.58 19.60
C PRO A 130 6.50 9.51 19.42
N LYS A 131 6.22 8.31 19.89
CA LYS A 131 7.10 7.16 19.64
C LYS A 131 7.02 6.74 18.19
N ALA A 132 8.16 6.38 17.57
CA ALA A 132 8.23 5.95 16.19
C ALA A 132 7.22 4.82 15.87
N ALA A 133 7.11 3.82 16.75
CA ALA A 133 6.17 2.71 16.58
C ALA A 133 4.69 3.14 16.40
N ALA A 134 4.26 4.19 17.10
CA ALA A 134 2.90 4.71 16.99
C ALA A 134 2.64 5.42 15.64
N LEU A 135 3.68 5.90 14.99
CA LEU A 135 3.60 6.50 13.65
C LEU A 135 3.79 5.47 12.53
N VAL A 136 4.49 4.35 12.82
CA VAL A 136 4.63 3.26 11.84
C VAL A 136 3.27 2.67 11.52
N PHE A 137 2.50 2.27 12.54
CA PHE A 137 1.17 1.70 12.35
C PHE A 137 0.12 2.50 13.14
N PRO A 138 -0.99 2.89 12.53
CA PRO A 138 -1.45 2.59 11.15
C PRO A 138 -1.08 3.68 10.11
N LEU A 139 -0.20 4.64 10.44
CA LEU A 139 0.01 5.82 9.60
C LEU A 139 0.78 5.49 8.31
N VAL A 140 1.98 4.92 8.42
CA VAL A 140 2.80 4.53 7.27
C VAL A 140 2.36 3.17 6.75
N LEU A 141 2.34 2.17 7.64
CA LEU A 141 1.88 0.81 7.33
C LEU A 141 0.37 0.73 7.54
N THR A 142 -0.36 0.71 6.46
CA THR A 142 -1.80 0.47 6.51
C THR A 142 -2.11 -1.00 6.24
N PRO A 143 -3.16 -1.57 6.87
CA PRO A 143 -3.53 -2.97 6.64
C PRO A 143 -3.70 -3.33 5.16
N TYR A 144 -4.34 -2.45 4.39
CA TYR A 144 -4.54 -2.64 2.95
C TYR A 144 -3.23 -2.48 2.14
N GLY A 145 -2.30 -1.64 2.60
CA GLY A 145 -0.97 -1.51 1.98
C GLY A 145 -0.13 -2.78 2.20
N ILE A 146 -0.21 -3.37 3.41
CA ILE A 146 0.41 -4.66 3.70
C ILE A 146 -0.20 -5.75 2.83
N ALA A 147 -1.54 -5.83 2.74
CA ALA A 147 -2.24 -6.79 1.89
C ALA A 147 -1.83 -6.67 0.41
N ALA A 148 -1.70 -5.43 -0.10
CA ALA A 148 -1.23 -5.19 -1.46
C ALA A 148 0.20 -5.71 -1.69
N VAL A 149 1.12 -5.49 -0.75
CA VAL A 149 2.50 -6.00 -0.86
C VAL A 149 2.54 -7.52 -0.78
N ILE A 150 1.75 -8.15 0.11
CA ILE A 150 1.62 -9.61 0.18
C ILE A 150 1.12 -10.16 -1.15
N LEU A 151 0.06 -9.58 -1.71
CA LEU A 151 -0.50 -9.97 -3.00
C LEU A 151 0.53 -9.85 -4.12
N LEU A 152 1.20 -8.70 -4.23
CA LEU A 152 2.19 -8.46 -5.27
C LEU A 152 3.38 -9.42 -5.16
N LEU A 153 3.82 -9.76 -3.94
CA LEU A 153 4.86 -10.76 -3.71
C LEU A 153 4.39 -12.17 -4.07
N SER A 154 3.16 -12.53 -3.76
CA SER A 154 2.59 -13.85 -4.13
C SER A 154 2.48 -14.02 -5.66
N LEU A 155 2.23 -12.92 -6.38
CA LEU A 155 2.16 -12.90 -7.84
C LEU A 155 3.53 -12.76 -8.52
N SER A 156 4.60 -12.51 -7.78
CA SER A 156 5.95 -12.43 -8.32
C SER A 156 6.55 -13.83 -8.46
N GLY A 157 6.29 -14.49 -9.59
CA GLY A 157 6.74 -15.88 -9.84
C GLY A 157 8.25 -16.06 -10.04
N ASP A 158 9.03 -14.98 -10.14
CA ASP A 158 10.47 -15.02 -10.33
C ASP A 158 11.24 -14.03 -9.44
N GLY A 159 12.52 -14.30 -9.22
CA GLY A 159 13.40 -13.47 -8.38
C GLY A 159 13.60 -12.06 -8.95
N THR A 160 13.61 -11.89 -10.26
CA THR A 160 13.81 -10.61 -10.92
C THR A 160 12.61 -9.69 -10.65
N ARG A 161 11.39 -10.20 -10.77
CA ARG A 161 10.17 -9.46 -10.48
C ARG A 161 10.08 -9.08 -8.99
N THR A 162 10.48 -10.00 -8.10
CA THR A 162 10.57 -9.74 -6.66
C THR A 162 11.54 -8.60 -6.35
N LEU A 163 12.72 -8.58 -6.98
CA LEU A 163 13.69 -7.48 -6.81
C LEU A 163 13.14 -6.14 -7.30
N TRP A 164 12.47 -6.11 -8.45
CA TRP A 164 11.81 -4.91 -8.95
C TRP A 164 10.72 -4.42 -7.99
N LEU A 165 9.94 -5.31 -7.43
CA LEU A 165 8.92 -4.96 -6.45
C LEU A 165 9.54 -4.34 -5.18
N ILE A 166 10.61 -4.94 -4.66
CA ILE A 166 11.35 -4.40 -3.52
C ILE A 166 11.92 -3.01 -3.87
N ALA A 167 12.49 -2.83 -5.07
CA ALA A 167 12.98 -1.53 -5.51
C ALA A 167 11.88 -0.47 -5.54
N VAL A 168 10.68 -0.80 -6.04
CA VAL A 168 9.53 0.11 -6.04
C VAL A 168 9.10 0.45 -4.61
N ILE A 169 9.04 -0.54 -3.70
CA ILE A 169 8.75 -0.31 -2.29
C ILE A 169 9.76 0.67 -1.68
N LEU A 170 11.05 0.47 -1.93
CA LEU A 170 12.10 1.35 -1.42
C LEU A 170 11.97 2.78 -1.97
N VAL A 171 11.63 2.94 -3.25
CA VAL A 171 11.38 4.26 -3.85
C VAL A 171 10.18 4.94 -3.18
N VAL A 172 9.06 4.24 -2.97
CA VAL A 172 7.90 4.79 -2.27
C VAL A 172 8.24 5.16 -0.82
N MET A 173 9.02 4.33 -0.11
CA MET A 173 9.48 4.63 1.25
C MET A 173 10.44 5.82 1.30
N LEU A 174 11.30 5.98 0.29
CA LEU A 174 12.15 7.16 0.15
C LEU A 174 11.31 8.43 -0.07
N LEU A 175 10.29 8.36 -0.91
CA LEU A 175 9.34 9.47 -1.11
C LEU A 175 8.61 9.81 0.20
N ASN A 176 8.22 8.81 0.98
CA ASN A 176 7.64 9.01 2.31
C ASN A 176 8.62 9.72 3.25
N LEU A 177 9.88 9.31 3.26
CA LEU A 177 10.93 9.97 4.05
C LEU A 177 11.08 11.43 3.67
N LEU A 178 11.20 11.72 2.37
CA LEU A 178 11.32 13.09 1.87
C LEU A 178 10.08 13.92 2.25
N ALA A 179 8.89 13.37 2.08
CA ALA A 179 7.66 14.04 2.48
C ALA A 179 7.63 14.35 3.98
N MET A 180 8.03 13.41 4.84
CA MET A 180 8.08 13.61 6.29
C MET A 180 9.13 14.68 6.67
N ILE A 181 10.31 14.65 6.08
CA ILE A 181 11.37 15.65 6.34
C ILE A 181 10.90 17.06 5.99
N TYR A 182 10.16 17.21 4.89
CA TYR A 182 9.68 18.51 4.41
C TYR A 182 8.23 18.81 4.81
N ALA A 183 7.59 17.94 5.62
CA ALA A 183 6.16 18.04 5.94
C ALA A 183 5.75 19.42 6.46
N GLN A 184 6.51 20.00 7.38
CA GLN A 184 6.22 21.33 7.95
C GLN A 184 6.27 22.44 6.89
N ALA A 185 7.27 22.39 6.00
CA ALA A 185 7.44 23.40 4.94
C ALA A 185 6.33 23.26 3.87
N ILE A 186 5.99 22.03 3.50
CA ILE A 186 4.94 21.71 2.53
C ILE A 186 3.57 22.13 3.08
N MET A 187 3.26 21.76 4.32
CA MET A 187 1.97 22.10 4.94
C MET A 187 1.77 23.60 5.11
N ARG A 188 2.84 24.36 5.40
CA ARG A 188 2.75 25.82 5.50
C ARG A 188 2.33 26.50 4.19
N LYS A 189 2.80 25.96 3.05
CA LYS A 189 2.59 26.59 1.72
C LYS A 189 1.43 25.98 0.94
N LEU A 190 1.18 24.68 1.12
CA LEU A 190 0.32 23.87 0.26
C LEU A 190 -0.83 23.19 1.01
N ALA A 191 -1.17 23.64 2.23
CA ALA A 191 -2.24 23.02 3.02
C ALA A 191 -3.57 22.92 2.27
N LEU A 192 -4.00 24.01 1.61
CA LEU A 192 -5.25 24.04 0.86
C LEU A 192 -5.22 23.16 -0.40
N PRO A 193 -4.22 23.27 -1.31
CA PRO A 193 -4.09 22.35 -2.44
C PRO A 193 -4.02 20.88 -2.03
N LEU A 194 -3.28 20.54 -0.97
CA LEU A 194 -3.18 19.18 -0.46
C LEU A 194 -4.51 18.66 0.10
N ARG A 195 -5.32 19.53 0.69
CA ARG A 195 -6.66 19.15 1.17
C ARG A 195 -7.59 18.81 0.02
N ILE A 196 -7.57 19.60 -1.06
CA ILE A 196 -8.34 19.32 -2.28
C ILE A 196 -7.85 18.03 -2.94
N LEU A 197 -6.52 17.88 -3.08
CA LEU A 197 -5.92 16.68 -3.65
C LEU A 197 -6.26 15.44 -2.81
N GLY A 198 -6.26 15.56 -1.48
CA GLY A 198 -6.68 14.51 -0.56
C GLY A 198 -8.12 14.06 -0.77
N ALA A 199 -9.03 14.99 -1.03
CA ALA A 199 -10.43 14.67 -1.35
C ALA A 199 -10.55 13.90 -2.67
N ILE A 200 -9.86 14.36 -3.73
CA ILE A 200 -9.82 13.68 -5.03
C ILE A 200 -9.25 12.27 -4.88
N LEU A 201 -8.10 12.14 -4.20
CA LEU A 201 -7.48 10.84 -3.94
C LEU A 201 -8.37 9.92 -3.10
N GLY A 202 -9.12 10.47 -2.14
CA GLY A 202 -10.08 9.69 -1.36
C GLY A 202 -11.14 9.02 -2.24
N VAL A 203 -11.72 9.76 -3.19
CA VAL A 203 -12.70 9.21 -4.15
C VAL A 203 -12.04 8.15 -5.05
N LEU A 204 -10.83 8.43 -5.55
CA LEU A 204 -10.08 7.46 -6.36
C LEU A 204 -9.74 6.19 -5.57
N GLN A 205 -9.44 6.31 -4.28
CA GLN A 205 -9.18 5.16 -3.41
C GLN A 205 -10.43 4.29 -3.24
N VAL A 206 -11.62 4.88 -3.09
CA VAL A 206 -12.89 4.12 -3.07
C VAL A 206 -13.11 3.38 -4.38
N ALA A 207 -12.94 4.06 -5.50
CA ALA A 207 -13.07 3.43 -6.83
C ALA A 207 -12.07 2.29 -7.01
N LEU A 208 -10.82 2.48 -6.61
CA LEU A 208 -9.77 1.46 -6.68
C LEU A 208 -10.08 0.27 -5.77
N ALA A 209 -10.58 0.51 -4.56
CA ALA A 209 -10.98 -0.55 -3.63
C ALA A 209 -12.08 -1.44 -4.23
N LEU A 210 -13.11 -0.82 -4.81
CA LEU A 210 -14.18 -1.54 -5.52
C LEU A 210 -13.65 -2.31 -6.73
N GLN A 211 -12.73 -1.71 -7.49
CA GLN A 211 -12.10 -2.36 -8.64
C GLN A 211 -11.35 -3.62 -8.25
N ILE A 212 -10.58 -3.57 -7.16
CA ILE A 212 -9.85 -4.72 -6.60
C ILE A 212 -10.82 -5.83 -6.19
N MET A 213 -11.91 -5.49 -5.46
CA MET A 213 -12.92 -6.46 -5.04
C MET A 213 -13.62 -7.12 -6.24
N VAL A 214 -13.97 -6.34 -7.27
CA VAL A 214 -14.60 -6.86 -8.50
C VAL A 214 -13.62 -7.78 -9.25
N GLY A 215 -12.33 -7.45 -9.26
CA GLY A 215 -11.26 -8.29 -9.82
C GLY A 215 -11.22 -9.66 -9.14
N GLY A 216 -11.11 -9.69 -7.82
CA GLY A 216 -11.09 -10.93 -7.05
C GLY A 216 -12.35 -11.78 -7.22
N ARG A 217 -13.55 -11.15 -7.27
CA ARG A 217 -14.80 -11.87 -7.54
C ARG A 217 -14.84 -12.51 -8.92
N ARG A 218 -14.33 -11.84 -9.95
CA ARG A 218 -14.28 -12.40 -11.31
C ARG A 218 -13.35 -13.59 -11.40
N GLY A 219 -12.21 -13.54 -10.70
CA GLY A 219 -11.29 -14.66 -10.60
C GLY A 219 -11.93 -15.90 -9.95
N LEU A 220 -12.71 -15.73 -8.87
CA LEU A 220 -13.44 -16.82 -8.23
C LEU A 220 -14.55 -17.42 -9.10
N GLY A 221 -15.17 -16.64 -9.98
CA GLY A 221 -16.22 -17.13 -10.89
C GLY A 221 -15.67 -17.81 -12.15
N ALA A 222 -14.35 -17.78 -12.36
CA ALA A 222 -13.66 -18.47 -13.46
C ALA A 222 -13.07 -19.83 -13.05
N LEU A 223 -13.19 -20.20 -11.77
CA LEU A 223 -12.84 -21.50 -11.21
C LEU A 223 -14.06 -22.43 -11.20
#